data_dda955ec734c828d6fed668a1e43fff8
#
_entry.id   dda955ec734c828d6fed668a1e43fff8
#
_cell.length_a   1.000
_cell.length_b   1.000
_cell.length_c   1.000
_cell.angle_alpha   90.00
_cell.angle_beta   90.00
_cell.angle_gamma   90.00
#
_symmetry.space_group_name_H-M   'P 1'
#
loop_
_entity.id
_entity.type
_entity.pdbx_description
1 polymer ?
#
loop_
_entity_poly.entity_id
_entity_poly.type
_entity_poly.pdbx_seq_one_letter_code
_entity_poly.pdbx_strand_id
1 'polypeptide(L)'
;MSPVIRARYGDFLIRDWEKRDRTLAARVIATVLAEYGLGWEPTGADEDVLEIEKYYLATGGEFWVIEQQNQLIGTGAYYPIKRGNKAVEIRKMYLLPAVRGMGLGKYLLQQLESAIARQGYEQIWIETASVLAQAVKLYETSGYQPATGVETARCDRVYLKSIL
;
A
#
# COMPACT_ATOMS: atom_id res chain seq x y z
N MET A 1 11.13 18.14 -13.26
CA MET A 1 10.20 17.21 -13.93
C MET A 1 8.89 17.16 -13.20
N SER A 2 7.80 17.07 -13.94
CA SER A 2 6.48 16.92 -13.34
C SER A 2 6.32 15.50 -12.79
N PRO A 3 5.64 15.33 -11.64
CA PRO A 3 5.39 14.00 -11.10
C PRO A 3 4.48 13.20 -12.03
N VAL A 4 4.65 11.86 -12.00
CA VAL A 4 3.76 10.95 -12.72
C VAL A 4 2.47 10.78 -11.94
N ILE A 5 1.39 11.32 -12.48
CA ILE A 5 0.07 11.28 -11.85
C ILE A 5 -0.59 9.94 -12.20
N ARG A 6 -1.11 9.24 -11.18
CA ARG A 6 -1.82 7.98 -11.36
C ARG A 6 -3.32 8.18 -11.38
N ALA A 7 -3.86 9.02 -10.50
CA ALA A 7 -5.30 9.27 -10.40
C ALA A 7 -5.59 10.51 -9.57
N ARG A 8 -6.83 10.95 -9.66
CA ARG A 8 -7.37 12.03 -8.83
C ARG A 8 -8.67 11.58 -8.20
N TYR A 9 -8.89 11.94 -6.95
CA TYR A 9 -10.13 11.65 -6.23
C TYR A 9 -10.48 12.88 -5.40
N GLY A 10 -11.47 13.67 -5.87
CA GLY A 10 -11.75 14.96 -5.25
C GLY A 10 -10.52 15.85 -5.31
N ASP A 11 -10.08 16.36 -4.17
CA ASP A 11 -8.86 17.17 -4.05
C ASP A 11 -7.62 16.35 -3.71
N PHE A 12 -7.74 15.01 -3.75
CA PHE A 12 -6.61 14.11 -3.54
C PHE A 12 -5.92 13.79 -4.86
N LEU A 13 -4.59 13.83 -4.83
CA LEU A 13 -3.75 13.49 -5.98
C LEU A 13 -2.94 12.25 -5.64
N ILE A 14 -3.12 11.19 -6.43
CA ILE A 14 -2.34 9.96 -6.32
C ILE A 14 -1.26 10.03 -7.40
N ARG A 15 -0.01 9.93 -7.00
CA ARG A 15 1.13 10.02 -7.91
C ARG A 15 2.26 9.10 -7.50
N ASP A 16 3.21 8.89 -8.42
CA ASP A 16 4.42 8.15 -8.11
C ASP A 16 5.21 8.84 -7.01
N TRP A 17 5.81 8.03 -6.16
CA TRP A 17 6.79 8.48 -5.18
C TRP A 17 8.01 9.05 -5.90
N GLU A 18 8.59 10.10 -5.34
CA GLU A 18 9.84 10.70 -5.77
C GLU A 18 10.81 10.78 -4.59
N LYS A 19 12.11 10.92 -4.88
CA LYS A 19 13.15 10.96 -3.81
C LYS A 19 12.86 12.00 -2.74
N ARG A 20 12.28 13.11 -3.11
CA ARG A 20 11.91 14.18 -2.16
C ARG A 20 10.82 13.75 -1.16
N ASP A 21 10.13 12.67 -1.45
CA ASP A 21 9.04 12.16 -0.60
C ASP A 21 9.52 11.20 0.48
N ARG A 22 10.79 10.77 0.44
CA ARG A 22 11.29 9.68 1.31
C ARG A 22 10.96 9.88 2.78
N THR A 23 11.33 11.02 3.34
CA THR A 23 11.10 11.31 4.76
C THR A 23 9.63 11.49 5.08
N LEU A 24 8.89 12.18 4.21
CA LEU A 24 7.46 12.45 4.42
C LEU A 24 6.63 11.17 4.32
N ALA A 25 6.92 10.29 3.36
CA ALA A 25 6.22 9.01 3.23
C ALA A 25 6.49 8.13 4.44
N ALA A 26 7.74 8.05 4.90
CA ALA A 26 8.09 7.30 6.10
C ALA A 26 7.35 7.84 7.32
N ARG A 27 7.20 9.15 7.43
CA ARG A 27 6.49 9.79 8.54
C ARG A 27 4.99 9.46 8.53
N VAL A 28 4.35 9.45 7.36
CA VAL A 28 2.94 9.05 7.23
C VAL A 28 2.77 7.62 7.75
N ILE A 29 3.61 6.71 7.29
CA ILE A 29 3.53 5.29 7.68
C ILE A 29 3.77 5.13 9.19
N ALA A 30 4.82 5.75 9.72
CA ALA A 30 5.14 5.68 11.15
C ALA A 30 4.00 6.25 12.01
N THR A 31 3.37 7.33 11.56
CA THR A 31 2.23 7.94 12.25
C THR A 31 1.05 6.98 12.36
N VAL A 32 0.69 6.32 11.26
CA VAL A 32 -0.41 5.35 11.26
C VAL A 32 -0.07 4.14 12.13
N LEU A 33 1.15 3.61 12.02
CA LEU A 33 1.57 2.48 12.85
C LEU A 33 1.48 2.82 14.34
N ALA A 34 1.95 4.00 14.74
CA ALA A 34 1.88 4.44 16.14
C ALA A 34 0.44 4.58 16.63
N GLU A 35 -0.47 5.03 15.78
CA GLU A 35 -1.89 5.16 16.10
C GLU A 35 -2.48 3.84 16.58
N TYR A 36 -2.05 2.72 15.99
CA TYR A 36 -2.57 1.39 16.31
C TYR A 36 -1.65 0.60 17.24
N GLY A 37 -0.66 1.26 17.85
CA GLY A 37 0.28 0.59 18.75
C GLY A 37 1.25 -0.35 18.07
N LEU A 38 1.45 -0.20 16.75
CA LEU A 38 2.40 -0.97 15.97
C LEU A 38 3.71 -0.20 15.87
N GLY A 39 4.85 -0.90 15.97
CA GLY A 39 6.16 -0.26 15.94
C GLY A 39 6.65 0.04 14.53
N TRP A 40 7.23 1.21 14.34
CA TRP A 40 8.01 1.53 13.15
C TRP A 40 9.34 0.75 13.23
N GLU A 41 9.64 -0.05 12.20
CA GLU A 41 10.77 -0.98 12.18
C GLU A 41 11.70 -0.68 10.99
N PRO A 42 12.56 0.36 11.10
CA PRO A 42 13.38 0.80 9.95
C PRO A 42 14.46 -0.21 9.52
N THR A 43 14.85 -1.13 10.40
CA THR A 43 15.79 -2.20 10.07
C THR A 43 15.10 -3.57 9.95
N GLY A 44 13.79 -3.59 9.88
CA GLY A 44 12.97 -4.78 9.77
C GLY A 44 11.86 -4.59 8.74
N ALA A 45 10.61 -4.69 9.20
CA ALA A 45 9.44 -4.68 8.32
C ALA A 45 9.27 -3.39 7.49
N ASP A 46 9.90 -2.28 7.87
CA ASP A 46 9.78 -0.99 7.19
C ASP A 46 11.07 -0.54 6.50
N GLU A 47 12.07 -1.42 6.41
CA GLU A 47 13.31 -1.11 5.68
C GLU A 47 13.01 -0.72 4.23
N ASP A 48 12.01 -1.35 3.62
CA ASP A 48 11.61 -1.08 2.25
C ASP A 48 11.17 0.37 2.03
N VAL A 49 10.62 1.02 3.05
CA VAL A 49 10.17 2.43 2.96
C VAL A 49 11.35 3.38 2.85
N LEU A 50 12.51 2.99 3.39
CA LEU A 50 13.73 3.80 3.32
C LEU A 50 14.53 3.53 2.04
N GLU A 51 14.22 2.43 1.33
CA GLU A 51 14.93 2.01 0.12
C GLU A 51 13.93 1.67 -0.99
N ILE A 52 13.06 2.62 -1.30
CA ILE A 52 11.97 2.42 -2.28
C ILE A 52 12.49 2.05 -3.65
N GLU A 53 13.60 2.65 -4.08
CA GLU A 53 14.20 2.33 -5.38
C GLU A 53 14.57 0.84 -5.47
N LYS A 54 15.16 0.30 -4.40
CA LYS A 54 15.63 -1.08 -4.37
C LYS A 54 14.47 -2.09 -4.28
N TYR A 55 13.52 -1.84 -3.38
CA TYR A 55 12.47 -2.82 -3.10
C TYR A 55 11.29 -2.76 -4.05
N TYR A 56 11.01 -1.59 -4.61
CA TYR A 56 9.84 -1.39 -5.47
C TYR A 56 10.21 -1.09 -6.92
N LEU A 57 10.97 -0.04 -7.17
CA LEU A 57 11.21 0.41 -8.54
C LEU A 57 12.12 -0.54 -9.31
N ALA A 58 13.15 -1.08 -8.67
CA ALA A 58 14.09 -2.00 -9.31
C ALA A 58 13.51 -3.40 -9.52
N THR A 59 12.43 -3.76 -8.83
CA THR A 59 11.84 -5.10 -8.90
C THR A 59 10.64 -5.19 -9.84
N GLY A 60 10.22 -4.08 -10.43
CA GLY A 60 9.03 -4.03 -11.28
C GLY A 60 7.76 -3.68 -10.52
N GLY A 61 7.89 -3.25 -9.26
CA GLY A 61 6.78 -2.74 -8.47
C GLY A 61 6.60 -1.24 -8.61
N GLU A 62 5.68 -0.69 -7.84
CA GLU A 62 5.39 0.73 -7.79
C GLU A 62 5.18 1.17 -6.36
N PHE A 63 5.52 2.42 -6.06
CA PHE A 63 5.22 3.04 -4.79
C PHE A 63 4.57 4.39 -5.05
N TRP A 64 3.35 4.57 -4.53
CA TRP A 64 2.56 5.78 -4.73
C TRP A 64 2.42 6.55 -3.45
N VAL A 65 2.32 7.87 -3.57
CA VAL A 65 1.97 8.76 -2.48
C VAL A 65 0.68 9.49 -2.84
N ILE A 66 -0.05 9.91 -1.81
CA ILE A 66 -1.30 10.64 -1.99
C ILE A 66 -1.12 11.97 -1.30
N GLU A 67 -1.37 13.06 -2.03
CA GLU A 67 -1.29 14.39 -1.46
C GLU A 67 -2.63 15.11 -1.54
N GLN A 68 -2.84 15.98 -0.58
CA GLN A 68 -3.95 16.90 -0.50
C GLN A 68 -3.36 18.27 -0.16
N GLN A 69 -3.58 19.26 -1.04
CA GLN A 69 -3.05 20.61 -0.82
C GLN A 69 -1.54 20.60 -0.54
N ASN A 70 -0.80 19.84 -1.35
CA ASN A 70 0.66 19.71 -1.28
C ASN A 70 1.20 19.00 -0.01
N GLN A 71 0.34 18.35 0.77
CA GLN A 71 0.75 17.57 1.94
C GLN A 71 0.51 16.09 1.69
N LEU A 72 1.48 15.25 2.04
CA LEU A 72 1.31 13.80 1.95
C LEU A 72 0.38 13.32 3.06
N ILE A 73 -0.67 12.60 2.66
CA ILE A 73 -1.68 12.08 3.59
C ILE A 73 -1.86 10.57 3.46
N GLY A 74 -1.18 9.94 2.54
CA GLY A 74 -1.30 8.50 2.36
C GLY A 74 -0.24 7.91 1.47
N THR A 75 -0.16 6.58 1.49
CA THR A 75 0.75 5.78 0.67
C THR A 75 0.05 4.54 0.19
N GLY A 76 0.59 3.92 -0.87
CA GLY A 76 0.15 2.61 -1.35
C GLY A 76 1.18 2.08 -2.33
N ALA A 77 1.42 0.77 -2.29
CA ALA A 77 2.50 0.20 -3.09
C ALA A 77 2.22 -1.27 -3.42
N TYR A 78 2.93 -1.78 -4.40
CA TYR A 78 2.98 -3.22 -4.64
C TYR A 78 4.32 -3.61 -5.23
N TYR A 79 4.69 -4.86 -5.08
CA TYR A 79 5.86 -5.43 -5.75
C TYR A 79 5.61 -6.90 -6.10
N PRO A 80 6.32 -7.44 -7.11
CA PRO A 80 6.19 -8.85 -7.48
C PRO A 80 6.69 -9.76 -6.36
N ILE A 81 6.01 -10.89 -6.18
CA ILE A 81 6.42 -11.91 -5.22
C ILE A 81 6.41 -13.27 -5.90
N LYS A 82 7.10 -14.24 -5.28
CA LYS A 82 7.18 -15.62 -5.78
C LYS A 82 6.21 -16.54 -5.04
N ARG A 83 5.07 -16.01 -4.62
CA ARG A 83 4.05 -16.72 -3.86
C ARG A 83 2.79 -16.77 -4.72
N GLY A 84 2.46 -17.95 -5.24
CA GLY A 84 1.37 -18.08 -6.18
C GLY A 84 1.84 -17.89 -7.63
N ASN A 85 0.91 -17.58 -8.53
CA ASN A 85 1.15 -17.48 -9.95
C ASN A 85 0.97 -16.04 -10.42
N LYS A 86 1.99 -15.48 -11.09
CA LYS A 86 1.97 -14.08 -11.55
C LYS A 86 1.44 -13.15 -10.47
N ALA A 87 2.09 -13.19 -9.31
CA ALA A 87 1.56 -12.58 -8.10
C ALA A 87 2.35 -11.34 -7.69
N VAL A 88 1.63 -10.42 -7.07
CA VAL A 88 2.18 -9.26 -6.38
C VAL A 88 1.65 -9.22 -4.96
N GLU A 89 2.32 -8.46 -4.10
CA GLU A 89 1.81 -8.10 -2.79
C GLU A 89 1.57 -6.61 -2.74
N ILE A 90 0.36 -6.21 -2.34
CA ILE A 90 0.08 -4.80 -2.01
C ILE A 90 0.64 -4.54 -0.62
N ARG A 91 1.40 -3.47 -0.49
CA ARG A 91 2.09 -3.10 0.75
C ARG A 91 1.90 -1.62 1.03
N LYS A 92 2.10 -1.27 2.31
CA LYS A 92 2.20 0.13 2.74
C LYS A 92 1.01 0.98 2.30
N MET A 93 -0.18 0.39 2.33
CA MET A 93 -1.42 1.11 2.04
C MET A 93 -1.94 1.73 3.33
N TYR A 94 -1.63 3.00 3.54
CA TYR A 94 -1.95 3.74 4.75
C TYR A 94 -2.53 5.10 4.42
N LEU A 95 -3.50 5.53 5.22
CA LEU A 95 -4.10 6.87 5.14
C LEU A 95 -4.09 7.49 6.53
N LEU A 96 -3.76 8.77 6.63
CA LEU A 96 -3.88 9.51 7.89
C LEU A 96 -5.34 9.55 8.35
N PRO A 97 -5.60 9.60 9.66
CA PRO A 97 -6.97 9.54 10.19
C PRO A 97 -7.92 10.60 9.60
N ALA A 98 -7.44 11.82 9.37
CA ALA A 98 -8.26 12.93 8.91
C ALA A 98 -8.88 12.71 7.53
N VAL A 99 -8.32 11.82 6.71
CA VAL A 99 -8.79 11.56 5.34
C VAL A 99 -9.49 10.22 5.18
N ARG A 100 -9.79 9.54 6.28
CA ARG A 100 -10.54 8.28 6.27
C ARG A 100 -12.05 8.54 6.24
N GLY A 101 -12.82 7.53 5.83
CA GLY A 101 -14.28 7.61 5.82
C GLY A 101 -14.86 8.35 4.62
N MET A 102 -14.04 8.65 3.61
CA MET A 102 -14.47 9.38 2.41
C MET A 102 -14.43 8.53 1.14
N GLY A 103 -14.18 7.23 1.27
CA GLY A 103 -14.04 6.33 0.13
C GLY A 103 -12.67 6.34 -0.53
N LEU A 104 -11.71 7.10 -0.01
CA LEU A 104 -10.37 7.20 -0.60
C LEU A 104 -9.62 5.88 -0.56
N GLY A 105 -9.71 5.13 0.54
CA GLY A 105 -9.05 3.83 0.67
C GLY A 105 -9.53 2.83 -0.37
N LYS A 106 -10.84 2.76 -0.57
CA LYS A 106 -11.42 1.89 -1.60
C LYS A 106 -10.98 2.32 -2.99
N TYR A 107 -10.99 3.61 -3.26
CA TYR A 107 -10.55 4.16 -4.54
C TYR A 107 -9.07 3.84 -4.80
N LEU A 108 -8.22 4.05 -3.80
CA LEU A 108 -6.79 3.73 -3.90
C LEU A 108 -6.58 2.25 -4.21
N LEU A 109 -7.28 1.37 -3.49
CA LEU A 109 -7.18 -0.07 -3.73
C LEU A 109 -7.58 -0.42 -5.17
N GLN A 110 -8.67 0.14 -5.67
CA GLN A 110 -9.12 -0.08 -7.05
C GLN A 110 -8.08 0.40 -8.07
N GLN A 111 -7.44 1.54 -7.82
CA GLN A 111 -6.40 2.06 -8.71
C GLN A 111 -5.15 1.17 -8.71
N LEU A 112 -4.75 0.67 -7.54
CA LEU A 112 -3.65 -0.30 -7.45
C LEU A 112 -4.00 -1.58 -8.21
N GLU A 113 -5.19 -2.11 -8.02
CA GLU A 113 -5.64 -3.32 -8.72
C GLU A 113 -5.61 -3.12 -10.25
N SER A 114 -6.06 -1.97 -10.72
CA SER A 114 -6.04 -1.67 -12.15
C SER A 114 -4.61 -1.59 -12.70
N ALA A 115 -3.71 -0.94 -11.98
CA ALA A 115 -2.31 -0.85 -12.38
C ALA A 115 -1.64 -2.24 -12.40
N ILE A 116 -1.92 -3.05 -11.40
CA ILE A 116 -1.41 -4.41 -11.29
C ILE A 116 -1.89 -5.27 -12.47
N ALA A 117 -3.19 -5.19 -12.79
CA ALA A 117 -3.76 -5.91 -13.92
C ALA A 117 -3.14 -5.50 -15.25
N ARG A 118 -2.90 -4.20 -15.45
CA ARG A 118 -2.27 -3.70 -16.68
C ARG A 118 -0.83 -4.21 -16.86
N GLN A 119 -0.16 -4.55 -15.76
CA GLN A 119 1.18 -5.14 -15.81
C GLN A 119 1.17 -6.65 -16.08
N GLY A 120 -0.02 -7.27 -16.17
CA GLY A 120 -0.15 -8.69 -16.47
C GLY A 120 -0.16 -9.61 -15.27
N TYR A 121 -0.21 -9.08 -14.06
CA TYR A 121 -0.31 -9.93 -12.86
C TYR A 121 -1.74 -10.45 -12.69
N GLU A 122 -1.85 -11.60 -12.03
CA GLU A 122 -3.11 -12.33 -11.91
C GLU A 122 -3.57 -12.52 -10.46
N GLN A 123 -2.66 -12.38 -9.50
CA GLN A 123 -2.96 -12.57 -8.08
C GLN A 123 -2.41 -11.44 -7.25
N ILE A 124 -3.20 -11.02 -6.27
CA ILE A 124 -2.81 -9.99 -5.31
C ILE A 124 -2.87 -10.59 -3.91
N TRP A 125 -1.75 -10.51 -3.20
CA TRP A 125 -1.64 -10.89 -1.79
C TRP A 125 -1.56 -9.64 -0.94
N ILE A 126 -2.16 -9.69 0.26
CA ILE A 126 -2.09 -8.62 1.24
C ILE A 126 -1.89 -9.24 2.61
N GLU A 127 -0.86 -8.79 3.35
CA GLU A 127 -0.70 -9.10 4.75
C GLU A 127 -1.03 -7.87 5.58
N THR A 128 -1.75 -8.05 6.68
CA THR A 128 -2.16 -6.95 7.55
C THR A 128 -2.31 -7.43 8.99
N ALA A 129 -2.42 -6.49 9.91
CA ALA A 129 -2.69 -6.76 11.30
C ALA A 129 -4.19 -6.59 11.59
N SER A 130 -4.77 -7.52 12.34
CA SER A 130 -6.21 -7.50 12.65
C SER A 130 -6.62 -6.23 13.41
N VAL A 131 -5.70 -5.59 14.12
CA VAL A 131 -5.98 -4.32 14.81
C VAL A 131 -6.31 -3.20 13.82
N LEU A 132 -5.87 -3.29 12.57
CA LEU A 132 -6.23 -2.37 11.51
C LEU A 132 -7.61 -2.73 10.96
N ALA A 133 -8.64 -2.58 11.80
CA ALA A 133 -9.99 -3.08 11.52
C ALA A 133 -10.61 -2.52 10.24
N GLN A 134 -10.37 -1.24 9.92
CA GLN A 134 -10.89 -0.64 8.70
C GLN A 134 -10.26 -1.23 7.45
N ALA A 135 -8.95 -1.50 7.49
CA ALA A 135 -8.25 -2.14 6.38
C ALA A 135 -8.74 -3.56 6.17
N VAL A 136 -8.90 -4.33 7.26
CA VAL A 136 -9.45 -5.69 7.21
C VAL A 136 -10.82 -5.68 6.53
N LYS A 137 -11.71 -4.79 6.98
CA LYS A 137 -13.06 -4.67 6.40
C LYS A 137 -12.99 -4.31 4.91
N LEU A 138 -12.12 -3.39 4.54
CA LEU A 138 -11.95 -2.98 3.15
C LEU A 138 -11.55 -4.17 2.28
N TYR A 139 -10.57 -4.95 2.71
CA TYR A 139 -10.12 -6.11 1.94
C TYR A 139 -11.21 -7.15 1.82
N GLU A 140 -11.87 -7.47 2.93
CA GLU A 140 -12.93 -8.49 2.93
C GLU A 140 -14.14 -8.08 2.07
N THR A 141 -14.48 -6.80 2.03
CA THR A 141 -15.58 -6.32 1.20
C THR A 141 -15.15 -6.02 -0.24
N SER A 142 -13.86 -6.11 -0.55
CA SER A 142 -13.32 -5.88 -1.91
C SER A 142 -12.98 -7.17 -2.65
N GLY A 143 -13.45 -8.31 -2.15
CA GLY A 143 -13.28 -9.59 -2.83
C GLY A 143 -12.03 -10.37 -2.45
N TYR A 144 -11.30 -9.93 -1.42
CA TYR A 144 -10.16 -10.67 -0.92
C TYR A 144 -10.62 -11.81 -0.02
N GLN A 145 -10.01 -12.98 -0.19
CA GLN A 145 -10.31 -14.17 0.59
C GLN A 145 -9.20 -14.43 1.60
N PRO A 146 -9.52 -14.83 2.84
CA PRO A 146 -8.50 -15.24 3.80
C PRO A 146 -7.62 -16.36 3.23
N ALA A 147 -6.33 -16.27 3.48
CA ALA A 147 -5.35 -17.28 3.11
C ALA A 147 -4.48 -17.62 4.32
N THR A 148 -3.46 -18.45 4.14
CA THR A 148 -2.57 -18.89 5.22
C THR A 148 -1.12 -18.55 4.90
N GLY A 149 -0.25 -18.59 5.91
CA GLY A 149 1.17 -18.38 5.73
C GLY A 149 1.59 -16.93 5.84
N VAL A 150 1.22 -16.28 6.96
CA VAL A 150 1.70 -14.92 7.27
C VAL A 150 3.22 -14.95 7.37
N GLU A 151 3.89 -14.05 6.65
CA GLU A 151 5.36 -13.95 6.61
C GLU A 151 5.92 -12.77 7.40
N THR A 152 5.11 -11.71 7.60
CA THR A 152 5.53 -10.51 8.33
C THR A 152 5.17 -10.64 9.80
N ALA A 153 6.15 -10.51 10.69
CA ALA A 153 5.98 -10.79 12.12
C ALA A 153 4.89 -9.96 12.81
N ARG A 154 4.70 -8.70 12.41
CA ARG A 154 3.66 -7.87 13.04
C ARG A 154 2.28 -8.02 12.38
N CYS A 155 2.16 -8.84 11.34
CA CYS A 155 0.90 -9.15 10.68
C CYS A 155 0.36 -10.48 11.21
N ASP A 156 -0.96 -10.62 11.28
CA ASP A 156 -1.64 -11.83 11.69
C ASP A 156 -2.75 -12.25 10.74
N ARG A 157 -2.89 -11.56 9.61
CA ARG A 157 -3.85 -11.89 8.56
C ARG A 157 -3.20 -11.81 7.20
N VAL A 158 -3.61 -12.74 6.32
CA VAL A 158 -3.20 -12.72 4.93
C VAL A 158 -4.41 -12.97 4.04
N TYR A 159 -4.49 -12.21 2.96
CA TYR A 159 -5.58 -12.26 1.99
C TYR A 159 -5.04 -12.46 0.59
N LEU A 160 -5.89 -13.04 -0.26
CA LEU A 160 -5.59 -13.30 -1.66
C LEU A 160 -6.79 -12.95 -2.52
N LYS A 161 -6.54 -12.31 -3.66
CA LYS A 161 -7.55 -12.05 -4.66
C LYS A 161 -7.01 -12.42 -6.04
N SER A 162 -7.80 -13.19 -6.81
CA SER A 162 -7.54 -13.42 -8.22
C SER A 162 -8.18 -12.30 -9.02
N ILE A 163 -7.41 -11.72 -9.96
CA ILE A 163 -7.88 -10.61 -10.80
C ILE A 163 -7.90 -10.99 -12.28
N LEU A 164 -7.97 -12.28 -12.55
CA LEU A 164 -8.13 -12.78 -13.91
C LEU A 164 -9.49 -12.41 -14.51
#